data_b07a820f9ec3b55f2910dd0b2e4fbd93
#
_entry.id   b07a820f9ec3b55f2910dd0b2e4fbd93
#
_cell.length_a   1.000
_cell.length_b   1.000
_cell.length_c   1.000
_cell.angle_alpha   90.00
_cell.angle_beta   90.00
_cell.angle_gamma   90.00
#
_symmetry.space_group_name_H-M   'P 1'
#
loop_
_entity.id
_entity.type
_entity.pdbx_description
1 polymer ?
#
loop_
_entity_poly.entity_id
_entity_poly.type
_entity_poly.pdbx_seq_one_letter_code
_entity_poly.pdbx_strand_id
1 'polypeptide(L)'
;MEGERVQAIASLSKYADTIPSEFIRSENEQPAATTLRGVVLEVPVIDLSDDFNEKILVKNISEASRDWGIFQVVNHGISNEVISKLQKVGKEFFELPKEEKEFVAKTPESGIEGYGTILQKEVEGKKGWVDHLFHKIWPPSAINYKFWPKNPPSYREANEEYTKKIRDVSDKLTNWLSLGLGIKGHELKAAMGGDDTIFLMKINYYPPCPRPDLALGVVAHTDMSFLTILVPNEVQGLQVFRDEHWYDVKYIPNALIVHIGDQIEILSNGKYKAVFHRTTVNKKNTRMSWPVFLEPHPEFEVGPIPELVSEESPSKYKTKKYKDYVYCKLNKIPQ
;
A
#
# COMPACT_ATOMS: atom_id res chain seq x y z
N MET A 1 -9.10 13.32 20.89
CA MET A 1 -10.22 12.82 20.06
C MET A 1 -9.83 13.03 18.62
N GLU A 2 -9.94 12.00 17.77
CA GLU A 2 -9.85 12.20 16.32
C GLU A 2 -10.97 13.16 15.90
N GLY A 3 -10.67 14.08 14.98
CA GLY A 3 -11.65 15.01 14.43
C GLY A 3 -12.76 14.27 13.64
N GLU A 4 -13.61 15.03 13.00
CA GLU A 4 -14.69 14.48 12.17
C GLU A 4 -14.13 13.62 11.03
N ARG A 5 -14.80 12.53 10.68
CA ARG A 5 -14.42 11.62 9.59
C ARG A 5 -14.55 12.32 8.24
N VAL A 6 -13.65 11.99 7.30
CA VAL A 6 -13.65 12.62 5.97
C VAL A 6 -14.94 12.33 5.22
N GLN A 7 -15.55 11.15 5.41
CA GLN A 7 -16.88 10.86 4.84
C GLN A 7 -17.96 11.87 5.29
N ALA A 8 -17.96 12.26 6.57
CA ALA A 8 -18.91 13.23 7.09
C ALA A 8 -18.62 14.63 6.52
N ILE A 9 -17.35 15.05 6.49
CA ILE A 9 -16.92 16.32 5.90
C ILE A 9 -17.31 16.38 4.42
N ALA A 10 -17.07 15.31 3.66
CA ALA A 10 -17.40 15.21 2.25
C ALA A 10 -18.93 15.37 2.00
N SER A 11 -19.74 14.75 2.87
CA SER A 11 -21.20 14.86 2.79
C SER A 11 -21.69 16.30 3.01
N LEU A 12 -21.12 17.03 3.97
CA LEU A 12 -21.43 18.43 4.26
C LEU A 12 -20.91 19.36 3.16
N SER A 13 -19.76 19.03 2.56
CA SER A 13 -19.10 19.84 1.53
C SER A 13 -19.62 19.57 0.11
N LYS A 14 -20.58 18.67 -0.07
CA LYS A 14 -21.04 18.20 -1.39
C LYS A 14 -21.48 19.33 -2.33
N TYR A 15 -22.03 20.40 -1.77
CA TYR A 15 -22.53 21.57 -2.51
C TYR A 15 -21.66 22.81 -2.32
N ALA A 16 -20.58 22.71 -1.55
CA ALA A 16 -19.61 23.77 -1.37
C ALA A 16 -18.44 23.58 -2.36
N ASP A 17 -17.92 24.66 -2.92
CA ASP A 17 -16.71 24.61 -3.74
C ASP A 17 -15.45 24.87 -2.88
N THR A 18 -15.49 24.42 -1.64
CA THR A 18 -14.42 24.60 -0.64
C THR A 18 -14.23 23.35 0.19
N ILE A 19 -13.04 23.21 0.77
CA ILE A 19 -12.70 22.17 1.74
C ILE A 19 -12.04 22.82 2.97
N PRO A 20 -12.09 22.19 4.16
CA PRO A 20 -11.39 22.71 5.34
C PRO A 20 -9.89 22.87 5.09
N SER A 21 -9.31 23.90 5.71
CA SER A 21 -7.91 24.30 5.46
C SER A 21 -6.87 23.24 5.77
N GLU A 22 -7.17 22.34 6.71
CA GLU A 22 -6.30 21.20 7.04
C GLU A 22 -6.15 20.17 5.90
N PHE A 23 -7.01 20.19 4.88
CA PHE A 23 -6.91 19.33 3.69
C PHE A 23 -6.29 20.03 2.49
N ILE A 24 -6.09 21.35 2.55
CA ILE A 24 -5.46 22.13 1.48
C ILE A 24 -3.95 21.94 1.58
N ARG A 25 -3.36 21.37 0.54
CA ARG A 25 -1.90 21.18 0.43
C ARG A 25 -1.20 22.48 0.05
N SER A 26 0.09 22.57 0.39
CA SER A 26 0.96 23.63 -0.10
C SER A 26 1.06 23.60 -1.64
N GLU A 27 1.33 24.73 -2.28
CA GLU A 27 1.33 24.82 -3.75
C GLU A 27 2.24 23.81 -4.43
N ASN A 28 3.41 23.51 -3.82
CA ASN A 28 4.36 22.53 -4.31
C ASN A 28 3.94 21.07 -4.12
N GLU A 29 2.86 20.79 -3.41
CA GLU A 29 2.27 19.45 -3.22
C GLU A 29 0.96 19.28 -3.97
N GLN A 30 0.30 20.39 -4.38
CA GLN A 30 -1.02 20.35 -5.01
C GLN A 30 -1.01 19.54 -6.31
N PRO A 31 -1.97 18.62 -6.52
CA PRO A 31 -2.04 17.82 -7.76
C PRO A 31 -2.17 18.69 -9.00
N ALA A 32 -2.89 19.82 -8.92
CA ALA A 32 -3.10 20.73 -10.03
C ALA A 32 -1.80 21.33 -10.57
N ALA A 33 -0.83 21.61 -9.69
CA ALA A 33 0.44 22.24 -10.05
C ALA A 33 1.56 21.23 -10.40
N THR A 34 1.47 20.01 -9.86
CA THR A 34 2.60 19.05 -9.86
C THR A 34 2.37 17.82 -10.72
N THR A 35 1.14 17.54 -11.17
CA THR A 35 0.85 16.40 -12.07
C THR A 35 1.10 16.78 -13.52
N LEU A 36 1.87 15.96 -14.23
CA LEU A 36 2.03 16.11 -15.67
C LEU A 36 0.73 15.68 -16.38
N ARG A 37 -0.02 16.66 -16.86
CA ARG A 37 -1.34 16.42 -17.45
C ARG A 37 -1.21 15.88 -18.87
N GLY A 38 -2.17 15.02 -19.24
CA GLY A 38 -2.24 14.46 -20.58
C GLY A 38 -1.28 13.28 -20.84
N VAL A 39 -0.47 12.93 -19.86
CA VAL A 39 0.39 11.74 -19.90
C VAL A 39 -0.03 10.79 -18.78
N VAL A 40 -0.40 9.59 -19.17
CA VAL A 40 -0.71 8.48 -18.24
C VAL A 40 0.42 7.47 -18.34
N LEU A 41 1.00 7.15 -17.21
CA LEU A 41 2.15 6.27 -17.17
C LEU A 41 1.70 4.80 -17.27
N GLU A 42 2.20 4.10 -18.26
CA GLU A 42 2.02 2.67 -18.41
C GLU A 42 3.14 1.96 -17.65
N VAL A 43 2.87 1.65 -16.38
CA VAL A 43 3.80 0.83 -15.58
C VAL A 43 3.86 -0.59 -16.13
N PRO A 44 4.98 -1.32 -15.95
CA PRO A 44 5.11 -2.68 -16.47
C PRO A 44 3.93 -3.57 -16.07
N VAL A 45 3.44 -4.37 -17.02
CA VAL A 45 2.40 -5.39 -16.80
C VAL A 45 3.05 -6.76 -16.99
N ILE A 46 2.94 -7.61 -15.98
CA ILE A 46 3.57 -8.92 -15.95
C ILE A 46 2.47 -9.99 -15.86
N ASP A 47 2.46 -10.90 -16.82
CA ASP A 47 1.56 -12.04 -16.85
C ASP A 47 2.15 -13.20 -16.03
N LEU A 48 1.46 -13.58 -14.96
CA LEU A 48 1.90 -14.67 -14.08
C LEU A 48 1.41 -16.05 -14.54
N SER A 49 0.69 -16.14 -15.67
CA SER A 49 0.29 -17.44 -16.26
C SER A 49 1.42 -18.09 -17.04
N ASP A 50 2.49 -17.36 -17.35
CA ASP A 50 3.61 -17.86 -18.14
C ASP A 50 4.57 -18.73 -17.30
N ASP A 51 4.00 -19.74 -16.65
CA ASP A 51 4.74 -20.73 -15.86
C ASP A 51 5.75 -21.53 -16.72
N PHE A 52 5.64 -21.51 -18.06
CA PHE A 52 6.51 -22.23 -18.98
C PHE A 52 7.86 -21.53 -19.24
N ASN A 53 7.99 -20.27 -18.91
CA ASN A 53 9.24 -19.52 -19.08
C ASN A 53 9.62 -18.70 -17.84
N GLU A 54 9.89 -19.40 -16.76
CA GLU A 54 10.27 -18.81 -15.48
C GLU A 54 11.44 -17.81 -15.63
N LYS A 55 12.40 -18.07 -16.54
CA LYS A 55 13.52 -17.14 -16.77
C LYS A 55 13.07 -15.76 -17.29
N ILE A 56 12.08 -15.77 -18.20
CA ILE A 56 11.53 -14.50 -18.73
C ILE A 56 10.75 -13.80 -17.63
N LEU A 57 9.95 -14.53 -16.87
CA LEU A 57 9.16 -13.98 -15.77
C LEU A 57 10.06 -13.36 -14.69
N VAL A 58 11.09 -14.07 -14.25
CA VAL A 58 12.11 -13.58 -13.31
C VAL A 58 12.78 -12.32 -13.85
N LYS A 59 13.17 -12.30 -15.13
CA LYS A 59 13.78 -11.14 -15.78
C LYS A 59 12.82 -9.94 -15.72
N ASN A 60 11.57 -10.11 -16.15
CA ASN A 60 10.59 -9.03 -16.22
C ASN A 60 10.28 -8.45 -14.83
N ILE A 61 10.11 -9.30 -13.80
CA ILE A 61 9.90 -8.88 -12.42
C ILE A 61 11.12 -8.13 -11.89
N SER A 62 12.33 -8.64 -12.17
CA SER A 62 13.57 -8.01 -11.72
C SER A 62 13.78 -6.63 -12.35
N GLU A 63 13.57 -6.50 -13.67
CA GLU A 63 13.68 -5.23 -14.39
C GLU A 63 12.63 -4.21 -13.90
N ALA A 64 11.37 -4.64 -13.75
CA ALA A 64 10.31 -3.79 -13.21
C ALA A 64 10.61 -3.30 -11.79
N SER A 65 11.15 -4.18 -10.94
CA SER A 65 11.51 -3.84 -9.55
C SER A 65 12.71 -2.90 -9.46
N ARG A 66 13.69 -3.06 -10.37
CA ARG A 66 14.89 -2.22 -10.43
C ARG A 66 14.61 -0.83 -11.01
N ASP A 67 13.85 -0.78 -12.10
CA ASP A 67 13.73 0.42 -12.93
C ASP A 67 12.49 1.24 -12.56
N TRP A 68 11.45 0.61 -11.99
CA TRP A 68 10.17 1.22 -11.67
C TRP A 68 9.81 1.18 -10.19
N GLY A 69 10.15 0.09 -9.49
CA GLY A 69 9.68 -0.16 -8.12
C GLY A 69 8.18 -0.43 -8.01
N ILE A 70 7.48 -0.45 -9.14
CA ILE A 70 6.05 -0.71 -9.26
C ILE A 70 5.76 -1.45 -10.55
N PHE A 71 4.82 -2.39 -10.50
CA PHE A 71 4.32 -3.09 -11.69
C PHE A 71 2.91 -3.65 -11.42
N GLN A 72 2.20 -4.00 -12.48
CA GLN A 72 0.92 -4.67 -12.39
C GLN A 72 1.09 -6.14 -12.73
N VAL A 73 0.33 -7.02 -12.06
CA VAL A 73 0.31 -8.45 -12.36
C VAL A 73 -1.07 -8.89 -12.76
N VAL A 74 -1.14 -9.63 -13.88
CA VAL A 74 -2.35 -10.27 -14.40
C VAL A 74 -2.22 -11.78 -14.30
N ASN A 75 -3.33 -12.52 -14.41
CA ASN A 75 -3.37 -13.98 -14.30
C ASN A 75 -2.72 -14.50 -12.99
N HIS A 76 -2.86 -13.73 -11.92
CA HIS A 76 -2.23 -13.97 -10.62
C HIS A 76 -2.87 -15.10 -9.80
N GLY A 77 -3.89 -15.78 -10.33
CA GLY A 77 -4.53 -16.94 -9.69
C GLY A 77 -5.59 -16.61 -8.64
N ILE A 78 -5.85 -15.33 -8.33
CA ILE A 78 -7.00 -14.93 -7.50
C ILE A 78 -8.19 -14.68 -8.43
N SER A 79 -9.28 -15.40 -8.23
CA SER A 79 -10.46 -15.23 -9.08
C SER A 79 -11.13 -13.86 -8.88
N ASN A 80 -11.78 -13.37 -9.95
CA ASN A 80 -12.55 -12.14 -9.88
C ASN A 80 -13.66 -12.20 -8.84
N GLU A 81 -14.18 -13.39 -8.54
CA GLU A 81 -15.18 -13.59 -7.49
C GLU A 81 -14.63 -13.27 -6.11
N VAL A 82 -13.43 -13.77 -5.78
CA VAL A 82 -12.77 -13.49 -4.48
C VAL A 82 -12.48 -12.00 -4.35
N ILE A 83 -11.97 -11.36 -5.40
CA ILE A 83 -11.69 -9.92 -5.41
C ILE A 83 -12.99 -9.12 -5.24
N SER A 84 -14.05 -9.47 -5.97
CA SER A 84 -15.35 -8.80 -5.89
C SER A 84 -15.99 -8.94 -4.52
N LYS A 85 -15.89 -10.11 -3.87
CA LYS A 85 -16.36 -10.32 -2.49
C LYS A 85 -15.60 -9.41 -1.52
N LEU A 86 -14.27 -9.37 -1.61
CA LEU A 86 -13.43 -8.48 -0.80
C LEU A 86 -13.83 -7.02 -0.95
N GLN A 87 -13.94 -6.56 -2.20
CA GLN A 87 -14.34 -5.18 -2.51
C GLN A 87 -15.73 -4.85 -2.00
N LYS A 88 -16.68 -5.77 -2.17
CA LYS A 88 -18.07 -5.61 -1.72
C LYS A 88 -18.13 -5.41 -0.21
N VAL A 89 -17.54 -6.33 0.59
CA VAL A 89 -17.63 -6.23 2.05
C VAL A 89 -16.90 -5.02 2.59
N GLY A 90 -15.79 -4.61 1.98
CA GLY A 90 -15.10 -3.37 2.32
C GLY A 90 -15.94 -2.13 2.04
N LYS A 91 -16.61 -2.07 0.89
CA LYS A 91 -17.51 -0.99 0.54
C LYS A 91 -18.70 -0.94 1.51
N GLU A 92 -19.37 -2.06 1.71
CA GLU A 92 -20.51 -2.18 2.64
C GLU A 92 -20.13 -1.70 4.05
N PHE A 93 -18.94 -2.05 4.56
CA PHE A 93 -18.46 -1.54 5.85
C PHE A 93 -18.41 0.00 5.88
N PHE A 94 -17.81 0.64 4.86
CA PHE A 94 -17.71 2.11 4.83
C PHE A 94 -19.06 2.79 4.64
N GLU A 95 -20.05 2.10 4.09
CA GLU A 95 -21.44 2.58 3.92
C GLU A 95 -22.32 2.37 5.16
N LEU A 96 -21.84 1.68 6.20
CA LEU A 96 -22.54 1.54 7.47
C LEU A 96 -22.75 2.90 8.18
N PRO A 97 -23.74 3.02 9.06
CA PRO A 97 -23.86 4.14 9.98
C PRO A 97 -22.57 4.39 10.77
N LYS A 98 -22.34 5.64 11.15
CA LYS A 98 -21.11 6.03 11.86
C LYS A 98 -20.90 5.18 13.12
N GLU A 99 -21.95 4.98 13.88
CA GLU A 99 -21.95 4.24 15.15
C GLU A 99 -21.44 2.81 14.97
N GLU A 100 -21.84 2.15 13.89
CA GLU A 100 -21.40 0.79 13.54
C GLU A 100 -19.89 0.73 13.24
N LYS A 101 -19.38 1.71 12.49
CA LYS A 101 -17.95 1.80 12.15
C LYS A 101 -17.08 2.11 13.36
N GLU A 102 -17.58 2.91 14.29
CA GLU A 102 -16.85 3.31 15.50
C GLU A 102 -16.62 2.13 16.47
N PHE A 103 -17.35 1.01 16.37
CA PHE A 103 -17.05 -0.19 17.17
C PHE A 103 -15.65 -0.77 16.91
N VAL A 104 -15.10 -0.54 15.73
CA VAL A 104 -13.74 -0.95 15.36
C VAL A 104 -12.81 0.25 15.21
N ALA A 105 -13.16 1.38 15.82
CA ALA A 105 -12.35 2.59 15.75
C ALA A 105 -10.97 2.38 16.39
N LYS A 106 -10.02 3.13 15.86
CA LYS A 106 -8.67 3.23 16.38
C LYS A 106 -8.68 3.80 17.79
N THR A 107 -7.91 3.18 18.69
CA THR A 107 -7.69 3.66 20.06
C THR A 107 -6.22 3.98 20.28
N PRO A 108 -5.84 4.71 21.34
CA PRO A 108 -4.42 4.95 21.65
C PRO A 108 -3.59 3.67 21.77
N GLU A 109 -4.20 2.56 22.22
CA GLU A 109 -3.53 1.28 22.43
C GLU A 109 -3.54 0.37 21.19
N SER A 110 -4.32 0.71 20.17
CA SER A 110 -4.48 -0.13 18.98
C SER A 110 -3.27 -0.12 18.03
N GLY A 111 -2.32 0.78 18.28
CA GLY A 111 -1.23 1.01 17.34
C GLY A 111 -1.77 1.52 16.01
N ILE A 112 -1.56 0.74 14.93
CA ILE A 112 -2.03 1.12 13.59
C ILE A 112 -3.45 0.59 13.30
N GLU A 113 -3.91 -0.46 13.99
CA GLU A 113 -5.16 -1.16 13.69
C GLU A 113 -6.40 -0.34 14.07
N GLY A 114 -7.47 -0.52 13.33
CA GLY A 114 -8.78 0.09 13.53
C GLY A 114 -9.20 1.07 12.45
N TYR A 115 -10.45 1.51 12.55
CA TYR A 115 -11.06 2.51 11.68
C TYR A 115 -10.67 3.93 12.12
N GLY A 116 -10.27 4.77 11.17
CA GLY A 116 -9.85 6.13 11.47
C GLY A 116 -9.59 6.99 10.24
N THR A 117 -9.26 8.26 10.49
CA THR A 117 -8.93 9.25 9.47
C THR A 117 -7.44 9.61 9.52
N ILE A 118 -6.82 9.66 10.70
CA ILE A 118 -5.46 10.13 10.89
C ILE A 118 -4.51 8.92 11.00
N LEU A 119 -3.56 8.81 10.07
CA LEU A 119 -2.49 7.81 10.12
C LEU A 119 -1.36 8.25 11.04
N GLN A 120 -0.92 9.49 10.88
CA GLN A 120 0.15 10.12 11.66
C GLN A 120 -0.10 11.63 11.71
N LYS A 121 0.50 12.30 12.68
CA LYS A 121 0.55 13.77 12.66
C LYS A 121 1.45 14.19 11.50
N GLU A 122 0.84 14.73 10.46
CA GLU A 122 1.60 15.39 9.42
C GLU A 122 2.18 16.71 9.93
N VAL A 123 3.30 17.12 9.32
CA VAL A 123 3.88 18.44 9.57
C VAL A 123 2.82 19.49 9.25
N GLU A 124 2.68 20.50 10.10
CA GLU A 124 1.70 21.59 9.97
C GLU A 124 0.23 21.21 10.21
N GLY A 125 -0.07 20.02 10.75
CA GLY A 125 -1.45 19.60 11.05
C GLY A 125 -2.32 19.30 9.82
N LYS A 126 -1.69 19.14 8.65
CA LYS A 126 -2.39 18.76 7.42
C LYS A 126 -2.92 17.33 7.50
N LYS A 127 -4.00 17.05 6.76
CA LYS A 127 -4.66 15.73 6.72
C LYS A 127 -4.84 15.24 5.29
N GLY A 128 -4.85 13.93 5.12
CA GLY A 128 -5.26 13.29 3.87
C GLY A 128 -6.79 13.23 3.74
N TRP A 129 -7.32 13.36 2.53
CA TRP A 129 -8.75 13.22 2.23
C TRP A 129 -9.11 11.73 2.12
N VAL A 130 -9.06 11.01 3.26
CA VAL A 130 -9.25 9.57 3.32
C VAL A 130 -9.72 9.13 4.71
N ASP A 131 -10.69 8.21 4.76
CA ASP A 131 -10.92 7.35 5.90
C ASP A 131 -10.35 5.96 5.61
N HIS A 132 -9.90 5.25 6.63
CA HIS A 132 -9.27 3.95 6.44
C HIS A 132 -9.61 2.97 7.56
N LEU A 133 -9.50 1.69 7.24
CA LEU A 133 -9.55 0.59 8.20
C LEU A 133 -8.28 -0.24 8.05
N PHE A 134 -7.58 -0.45 9.17
CA PHE A 134 -6.43 -1.35 9.24
C PHE A 134 -6.72 -2.54 10.12
N HIS A 135 -6.34 -3.73 9.69
CA HIS A 135 -6.27 -4.91 10.54
C HIS A 135 -5.27 -5.93 9.99
N LYS A 136 -4.64 -6.68 10.88
CA LYS A 136 -3.77 -7.78 10.48
C LYS A 136 -4.62 -8.95 9.98
N ILE A 137 -4.12 -9.61 8.93
CA ILE A 137 -4.76 -10.77 8.30
C ILE A 137 -3.89 -12.03 8.37
N TRP A 138 -2.61 -11.88 8.75
CA TRP A 138 -1.63 -12.97 8.93
C TRP A 138 -0.46 -12.50 9.80
N PRO A 139 0.26 -13.38 10.55
CA PRO A 139 -0.10 -14.77 10.85
C PRO A 139 -1.31 -14.86 11.82
N PRO A 140 -1.94 -16.05 11.98
CA PRO A 140 -3.09 -16.22 12.88
C PRO A 140 -2.82 -15.74 14.32
N SER A 141 -1.60 -15.91 14.81
CA SER A 141 -1.15 -15.45 16.13
C SER A 141 -1.13 -13.92 16.29
N ALA A 142 -1.05 -13.18 15.18
CA ALA A 142 -1.01 -11.71 15.18
C ALA A 142 -2.40 -11.08 14.96
N ILE A 143 -3.42 -11.88 14.57
CA ILE A 143 -4.75 -11.35 14.26
C ILE A 143 -5.47 -10.93 15.54
N ASN A 144 -5.95 -9.69 15.56
CA ASN A 144 -6.82 -9.19 16.60
C ASN A 144 -8.23 -8.91 16.03
N TYR A 145 -9.13 -9.84 16.22
CA TYR A 145 -10.51 -9.74 15.72
C TYR A 145 -11.32 -8.59 16.33
N LYS A 146 -10.83 -7.91 17.37
CA LYS A 146 -11.44 -6.67 17.89
C LYS A 146 -11.53 -5.58 16.83
N PHE A 147 -10.58 -5.55 15.90
CA PHE A 147 -10.53 -4.55 14.82
C PHE A 147 -11.14 -5.02 13.50
N TRP A 148 -11.72 -6.23 13.50
CA TRP A 148 -12.42 -6.75 12.34
C TRP A 148 -13.91 -6.39 12.42
N PRO A 149 -14.48 -5.77 11.37
CA PRO A 149 -15.91 -5.49 11.31
C PRO A 149 -16.75 -6.75 11.52
N LYS A 150 -17.82 -6.63 12.32
CA LYS A 150 -18.84 -7.66 12.46
C LYS A 150 -19.90 -7.54 11.37
N ASN A 151 -20.07 -6.34 10.83
CA ASN A 151 -20.97 -6.03 9.73
C ASN A 151 -20.16 -5.47 8.54
N PRO A 152 -20.43 -5.93 7.28
CA PRO A 152 -21.41 -6.98 6.94
C PRO A 152 -20.98 -8.36 7.49
N PRO A 153 -21.92 -9.31 7.73
CA PRO A 153 -21.60 -10.61 8.34
C PRO A 153 -20.57 -11.43 7.56
N SER A 154 -20.52 -11.28 6.23
CA SER A 154 -19.56 -11.95 5.35
C SER A 154 -18.15 -11.30 5.33
N TYR A 155 -17.92 -10.22 6.09
CA TYR A 155 -16.64 -9.50 6.09
C TYR A 155 -15.46 -10.41 6.43
N ARG A 156 -15.60 -11.17 7.51
CA ARG A 156 -14.55 -12.08 7.97
C ARG A 156 -14.24 -13.17 6.94
N GLU A 157 -15.26 -13.85 6.46
CA GLU A 157 -15.10 -14.94 5.48
C GLU A 157 -14.41 -14.46 4.20
N ALA A 158 -14.85 -13.32 3.64
CA ALA A 158 -14.26 -12.76 2.43
C ALA A 158 -12.78 -12.39 2.61
N ASN A 159 -12.41 -11.81 3.77
CA ASN A 159 -11.01 -11.48 4.05
C ASN A 159 -10.16 -12.72 4.31
N GLU A 160 -10.67 -13.73 5.01
CA GLU A 160 -9.95 -15.01 5.22
C GLU A 160 -9.74 -15.78 3.91
N GLU A 161 -10.73 -15.78 3.01
CA GLU A 161 -10.61 -16.37 1.67
C GLU A 161 -9.54 -15.63 0.84
N TYR A 162 -9.59 -14.30 0.82
CA TYR A 162 -8.60 -13.49 0.12
C TYR A 162 -7.19 -13.68 0.72
N THR A 163 -7.07 -13.77 2.05
CA THR A 163 -5.78 -13.95 2.73
C THR A 163 -5.05 -15.19 2.26
N LYS A 164 -5.75 -16.31 2.08
CA LYS A 164 -5.15 -17.55 1.56
C LYS A 164 -4.55 -17.32 0.18
N LYS A 165 -5.28 -16.65 -0.70
CA LYS A 165 -4.86 -16.40 -2.08
C LYS A 165 -3.73 -15.39 -2.21
N ILE A 166 -3.78 -14.31 -1.45
CA ILE A 166 -2.74 -13.28 -1.53
C ILE A 166 -1.40 -13.77 -0.97
N ARG A 167 -1.42 -14.69 -0.01
CA ARG A 167 -0.21 -15.36 0.47
C ARG A 167 0.46 -16.19 -0.62
N ASP A 168 -0.31 -16.99 -1.37
CA ASP A 168 0.22 -17.76 -2.50
C ASP A 168 0.87 -16.84 -3.55
N VAL A 169 0.23 -15.70 -3.87
CA VAL A 169 0.80 -14.71 -4.78
C VAL A 169 2.07 -14.10 -4.22
N SER A 170 2.09 -13.74 -2.94
CA SER A 170 3.27 -13.15 -2.31
C SER A 170 4.47 -14.11 -2.27
N ASP A 171 4.23 -15.38 -2.01
CA ASP A 171 5.27 -16.42 -2.00
C ASP A 171 5.90 -16.59 -3.38
N LYS A 172 5.09 -16.62 -4.44
CA LYS A 172 5.59 -16.64 -5.82
C LYS A 172 6.40 -15.40 -6.16
N LEU A 173 5.88 -14.21 -5.85
CA LEU A 173 6.58 -12.94 -6.11
C LEU A 173 7.92 -12.87 -5.39
N THR A 174 7.98 -13.23 -4.11
CA THR A 174 9.23 -13.21 -3.34
C THR A 174 10.25 -14.23 -3.86
N ASN A 175 9.80 -15.41 -4.32
CA ASN A 175 10.66 -16.38 -4.99
C ASN A 175 11.30 -15.80 -6.27
N TRP A 176 10.50 -15.22 -7.15
CA TRP A 176 11.01 -14.64 -8.41
C TRP A 176 11.88 -13.41 -8.18
N LEU A 177 11.56 -12.59 -7.18
CA LEU A 177 12.42 -11.46 -6.77
C LEU A 177 13.78 -11.96 -6.26
N SER A 178 13.82 -13.05 -5.48
CA SER A 178 15.08 -13.68 -5.04
C SER A 178 15.91 -14.14 -6.23
N LEU A 179 15.31 -14.91 -7.14
CA LEU A 179 15.98 -15.41 -8.35
C LEU A 179 16.50 -14.27 -9.22
N GLY A 180 15.74 -13.17 -9.32
CA GLY A 180 16.14 -11.96 -10.06
C GLY A 180 17.33 -11.21 -9.42
N LEU A 181 17.56 -11.38 -8.12
CA LEU A 181 18.75 -10.89 -7.41
C LEU A 181 19.98 -11.80 -7.58
N GLY A 182 19.77 -13.01 -8.14
CA GLY A 182 20.81 -14.03 -8.28
C GLY A 182 21.07 -14.85 -7.01
N ILE A 183 20.11 -14.85 -6.06
CA ILE A 183 20.13 -15.65 -4.84
C ILE A 183 19.10 -16.80 -4.94
N LYS A 184 19.11 -17.73 -3.97
CA LYS A 184 18.15 -18.84 -3.99
C LYS A 184 16.73 -18.33 -3.78
N GLY A 185 15.73 -18.95 -4.40
CA GLY A 185 14.36 -18.49 -4.43
C GLY A 185 13.70 -18.25 -3.06
N HIS A 186 14.13 -18.99 -2.02
CA HIS A 186 13.60 -18.85 -0.67
C HIS A 186 14.33 -17.80 0.20
N GLU A 187 15.49 -17.30 -0.23
CA GLU A 187 16.37 -16.43 0.59
C GLU A 187 15.68 -15.12 0.96
N LEU A 188 15.01 -14.45 0.00
CA LEU A 188 14.33 -13.21 0.29
C LEU A 188 13.17 -13.42 1.28
N LYS A 189 12.37 -14.50 1.10
CA LYS A 189 11.30 -14.84 2.06
C LYS A 189 11.89 -15.10 3.45
N ALA A 190 12.99 -15.83 3.55
CA ALA A 190 13.66 -16.08 4.83
C ALA A 190 14.16 -14.78 5.47
N ALA A 191 14.77 -13.89 4.68
CA ALA A 191 15.21 -12.57 5.12
C ALA A 191 14.07 -11.60 5.48
N MET A 192 12.83 -11.92 5.10
CA MET A 192 11.61 -11.19 5.48
C MET A 192 10.98 -11.69 6.79
N GLY A 193 11.49 -12.78 7.38
CA GLY A 193 10.93 -13.41 8.56
C GLY A 193 10.11 -14.68 8.27
N GLY A 194 10.13 -15.18 7.03
CA GLY A 194 9.45 -16.41 6.66
C GLY A 194 7.94 -16.35 6.86
N ASP A 195 7.40 -17.35 7.54
CA ASP A 195 5.96 -17.44 7.83
C ASP A 195 5.49 -16.50 8.94
N ASP A 196 6.40 -15.86 9.67
CA ASP A 196 6.10 -14.85 10.69
C ASP A 196 5.95 -13.43 10.09
N THR A 197 6.16 -13.27 8.78
CA THR A 197 5.89 -12.01 8.08
C THR A 197 4.44 -11.57 8.33
N ILE A 198 4.26 -10.33 8.78
CA ILE A 198 2.93 -9.78 9.07
C ILE A 198 2.29 -9.30 7.77
N PHE A 199 1.07 -9.75 7.52
CA PHE A 199 0.23 -9.19 6.45
C PHE A 199 -0.78 -8.25 7.07
N LEU A 200 -0.61 -6.97 6.79
CA LEU A 200 -1.46 -5.89 7.26
C LEU A 200 -2.36 -5.41 6.12
N MET A 201 -3.65 -5.70 6.22
CA MET A 201 -4.66 -5.18 5.30
C MET A 201 -4.99 -3.74 5.67
N LYS A 202 -5.04 -2.86 4.68
CA LYS A 202 -5.63 -1.53 4.78
C LYS A 202 -6.74 -1.39 3.75
N ILE A 203 -7.88 -0.88 4.17
CA ILE A 203 -8.92 -0.46 3.23
C ILE A 203 -8.96 1.06 3.27
N ASN A 204 -8.70 1.70 2.14
CA ASN A 204 -8.81 3.14 1.99
C ASN A 204 -10.14 3.50 1.33
N TYR A 205 -10.81 4.49 1.89
CA TYR A 205 -12.03 5.08 1.35
C TYR A 205 -11.83 6.58 1.13
N TYR A 206 -11.79 6.99 -0.13
CA TYR A 206 -11.63 8.37 -0.55
C TYR A 206 -12.97 8.88 -1.08
N PRO A 207 -13.76 9.59 -0.28
CA PRO A 207 -15.04 10.13 -0.76
C PRO A 207 -14.82 11.21 -1.82
N PRO A 208 -15.86 11.55 -2.62
CA PRO A 208 -15.79 12.66 -3.54
C PRO A 208 -15.28 13.93 -2.85
N CYS A 209 -14.31 14.61 -3.48
CA CYS A 209 -13.71 15.83 -2.96
C CYS A 209 -14.12 17.03 -3.84
N PRO A 210 -14.73 18.09 -3.30
CA PRO A 210 -15.10 19.26 -4.09
C PRO A 210 -13.91 19.94 -4.78
N ARG A 211 -12.74 19.92 -4.12
CA ARG A 211 -11.49 20.55 -4.57
C ARG A 211 -10.35 19.54 -4.69
N PRO A 212 -10.44 18.58 -5.66
CA PRO A 212 -9.40 17.57 -5.87
C PRO A 212 -8.08 18.18 -6.38
N ASP A 213 -8.12 19.39 -6.87
CA ASP A 213 -6.97 20.18 -7.28
C ASP A 213 -6.09 20.62 -6.10
N LEU A 214 -6.66 20.75 -4.90
CA LEU A 214 -5.99 21.23 -3.69
C LEU A 214 -5.66 20.13 -2.68
N ALA A 215 -6.30 18.96 -2.77
CA ALA A 215 -6.22 17.91 -1.77
C ALA A 215 -5.51 16.65 -2.30
N LEU A 216 -4.89 15.90 -1.39
CA LEU A 216 -4.39 14.55 -1.63
C LEU A 216 -5.12 13.57 -0.72
N GLY A 217 -5.35 12.35 -1.20
CA GLY A 217 -5.81 11.24 -0.38
C GLY A 217 -4.72 10.74 0.56
N VAL A 218 -3.55 10.42 0.00
CA VAL A 218 -2.33 10.09 0.73
C VAL A 218 -1.18 10.89 0.13
N VAL A 219 -0.39 11.52 0.98
CA VAL A 219 0.77 12.31 0.58
C VAL A 219 1.87 11.43 -0.01
N ALA A 220 2.82 12.07 -0.66
CA ALA A 220 3.98 11.41 -1.26
C ALA A 220 4.80 10.64 -0.21
N HIS A 221 5.04 9.35 -0.47
CA HIS A 221 5.78 8.45 0.41
C HIS A 221 6.31 7.23 -0.36
N THR A 222 7.19 6.48 0.27
CA THR A 222 7.47 5.08 -0.05
C THR A 222 6.91 4.20 1.05
N ASP A 223 6.50 2.98 0.73
CA ASP A 223 5.96 2.04 1.72
C ASP A 223 7.07 1.50 2.62
N MET A 224 6.84 1.45 3.92
CA MET A 224 7.80 0.94 4.91
C MET A 224 7.92 -0.59 4.90
N SER A 225 7.00 -1.28 4.25
CA SER A 225 6.90 -2.74 4.15
C SER A 225 8.01 -3.36 3.27
N PHE A 226 8.00 -4.68 3.15
CA PHE A 226 8.74 -5.41 2.12
C PHE A 226 8.10 -5.21 0.75
N LEU A 227 6.84 -5.62 0.64
CA LEU A 227 6.00 -5.48 -0.55
C LEU A 227 4.66 -4.89 -0.13
N THR A 228 4.03 -4.19 -1.07
CA THR A 228 2.61 -3.87 -1.01
C THR A 228 1.92 -4.47 -2.22
N ILE A 229 0.87 -5.25 -1.98
CA ILE A 229 0.05 -5.82 -3.05
C ILE A 229 -1.34 -5.22 -2.92
N LEU A 230 -1.74 -4.44 -3.92
CA LEU A 230 -2.91 -3.60 -3.88
C LEU A 230 -3.97 -4.04 -4.88
N VAL A 231 -5.20 -4.23 -4.41
CA VAL A 231 -6.40 -4.31 -5.25
C VAL A 231 -6.97 -2.89 -5.36
N PRO A 232 -7.04 -2.27 -6.56
CA PRO A 232 -7.73 -1.00 -6.76
C PRO A 232 -9.22 -1.23 -7.02
N ASN A 233 -10.05 -0.20 -6.85
CA ASN A 233 -11.29 -0.12 -7.63
C ASN A 233 -11.01 0.55 -8.98
N GLU A 234 -12.03 0.67 -9.84
CA GLU A 234 -11.87 1.22 -11.19
C GLU A 234 -11.56 2.73 -11.22
N VAL A 235 -11.67 3.42 -10.08
CA VAL A 235 -11.44 4.88 -10.00
C VAL A 235 -9.94 5.16 -9.88
N GLN A 236 -9.39 5.84 -10.87
CA GLN A 236 -7.99 6.26 -10.92
C GLN A 236 -7.63 7.20 -9.76
N GLY A 237 -6.36 7.28 -9.42
CA GLY A 237 -5.87 8.19 -8.38
C GLY A 237 -4.52 7.82 -7.79
N LEU A 238 -3.94 6.66 -8.15
CA LEU A 238 -2.55 6.37 -7.81
C LEU A 238 -1.64 7.16 -8.76
N GLN A 239 -0.68 7.88 -8.18
CA GLN A 239 0.37 8.57 -8.92
C GLN A 239 1.75 8.10 -8.47
N VAL A 240 2.68 8.01 -9.41
CA VAL A 240 4.10 7.75 -9.17
C VAL A 240 4.94 8.95 -9.57
N PHE A 241 6.04 9.16 -8.85
CA PHE A 241 7.00 10.22 -9.14
C PHE A 241 8.14 9.65 -9.97
N ARG A 242 8.37 10.25 -11.13
CA ARG A 242 9.43 9.88 -12.05
C ARG A 242 9.86 11.11 -12.86
N ASP A 243 11.12 11.22 -13.18
CA ASP A 243 11.66 12.29 -14.01
C ASP A 243 11.16 13.69 -13.58
N GLU A 244 11.18 13.92 -12.25
CA GLU A 244 10.75 15.16 -11.58
C GLU A 244 9.26 15.52 -11.70
N HIS A 245 8.41 14.58 -12.16
CA HIS A 245 6.97 14.80 -12.33
C HIS A 245 6.14 13.69 -11.68
N TRP A 246 4.90 14.04 -11.37
CA TRP A 246 3.87 13.08 -10.94
C TRP A 246 3.05 12.64 -12.14
N TYR A 247 2.89 11.31 -12.28
CA TYR A 247 2.13 10.69 -13.36
C TYR A 247 1.01 9.83 -12.79
N ASP A 248 -0.16 9.88 -13.42
CA ASP A 248 -1.25 8.95 -13.13
C ASP A 248 -0.89 7.55 -13.64
N VAL A 249 -1.12 6.54 -12.79
CA VAL A 249 -0.94 5.12 -13.15
C VAL A 249 -2.22 4.59 -13.78
N LYS A 250 -2.12 4.09 -15.01
CA LYS A 250 -3.24 3.43 -15.69
C LYS A 250 -3.47 2.05 -15.09
N TYR A 251 -4.67 1.80 -14.59
CA TYR A 251 -5.04 0.49 -14.07
C TYR A 251 -5.42 -0.46 -15.20
N ILE A 252 -4.92 -1.68 -15.11
CA ILE A 252 -5.35 -2.79 -15.96
C ILE A 252 -6.50 -3.50 -15.24
N PRO A 253 -7.62 -3.78 -15.93
CA PRO A 253 -8.74 -4.52 -15.32
C PRO A 253 -8.28 -5.85 -14.71
N ASN A 254 -8.74 -6.14 -13.52
CA ASN A 254 -8.40 -7.34 -12.75
C ASN A 254 -6.91 -7.56 -12.46
N ALA A 255 -6.06 -6.55 -12.63
CA ALA A 255 -4.67 -6.62 -12.20
C ALA A 255 -4.53 -6.27 -10.72
N LEU A 256 -3.55 -6.89 -10.07
CA LEU A 256 -3.02 -6.41 -8.80
C LEU A 256 -1.87 -5.43 -9.08
N ILE A 257 -1.71 -4.42 -8.23
CA ILE A 257 -0.59 -3.49 -8.30
C ILE A 257 0.41 -3.89 -7.21
N VAL A 258 1.67 -4.09 -7.59
CA VAL A 258 2.75 -4.48 -6.68
C VAL A 258 3.70 -3.31 -6.52
N HIS A 259 3.94 -2.90 -5.28
CA HIS A 259 4.97 -1.92 -4.94
C HIS A 259 6.13 -2.63 -4.23
N ILE A 260 7.34 -2.32 -4.66
CA ILE A 260 8.55 -2.60 -3.87
C ILE A 260 8.57 -1.61 -2.72
N GLY A 261 8.68 -2.12 -1.50
CA GLY A 261 8.79 -1.29 -0.31
C GLY A 261 10.25 -1.11 0.14
N ASP A 262 10.42 -0.25 1.14
CA ASP A 262 11.74 0.15 1.64
C ASP A 262 12.57 -1.05 2.13
N GLN A 263 11.92 -2.07 2.73
CA GLN A 263 12.67 -3.21 3.27
C GLN A 263 13.23 -4.10 2.16
N ILE A 264 12.57 -4.24 1.01
CA ILE A 264 13.16 -4.91 -0.16
C ILE A 264 14.30 -4.10 -0.75
N GLU A 265 14.19 -2.76 -0.77
CA GLU A 265 15.31 -1.92 -1.21
C GLU A 265 16.52 -2.12 -0.30
N ILE A 266 16.33 -2.17 1.02
CA ILE A 266 17.40 -2.43 1.99
C ILE A 266 17.98 -3.83 1.80
N LEU A 267 17.14 -4.89 1.81
CA LEU A 267 17.57 -6.28 1.65
C LEU A 267 18.35 -6.50 0.35
N SER A 268 17.92 -5.88 -0.72
CA SER A 268 18.56 -5.99 -2.04
C SER A 268 19.81 -5.11 -2.21
N ASN A 269 20.28 -4.45 -1.14
CA ASN A 269 21.37 -3.47 -1.18
C ASN A 269 21.16 -2.38 -2.24
N GLY A 270 19.89 -1.97 -2.42
CA GLY A 270 19.48 -0.92 -3.38
C GLY A 270 19.43 -1.37 -4.83
N LYS A 271 19.47 -2.69 -5.12
CA LYS A 271 19.25 -3.21 -6.47
C LYS A 271 17.81 -3.04 -6.93
N TYR A 272 16.84 -3.30 -6.03
CA TYR A 272 15.43 -2.97 -6.23
C TYR A 272 15.13 -1.63 -5.56
N LYS A 273 14.14 -0.90 -6.08
CA LYS A 273 13.83 0.46 -5.66
C LYS A 273 12.44 0.55 -5.05
N ALA A 274 12.33 1.17 -3.90
CA ALA A 274 11.04 1.54 -3.36
C ALA A 274 10.41 2.66 -4.21
N VAL A 275 9.14 2.48 -4.60
CA VAL A 275 8.45 3.45 -5.45
C VAL A 275 7.96 4.65 -4.63
N PHE A 276 8.32 5.86 -5.06
CA PHE A 276 7.77 7.08 -4.48
C PHE A 276 6.44 7.40 -5.13
N HIS A 277 5.37 7.36 -4.35
CA HIS A 277 4.00 7.44 -4.84
C HIS A 277 3.09 8.26 -3.92
N ARG A 278 1.95 8.68 -4.45
CA ARG A 278 0.90 9.39 -3.71
C ARG A 278 -0.48 9.03 -4.24
N THR A 279 -1.53 9.49 -3.55
CA THR A 279 -2.91 9.27 -4.00
C THR A 279 -3.63 10.60 -4.17
N THR A 280 -4.19 10.82 -5.35
CA THR A 280 -5.13 11.91 -5.64
C THR A 280 -6.56 11.48 -5.35
N VAL A 281 -7.47 12.45 -5.29
CA VAL A 281 -8.89 12.25 -5.03
C VAL A 281 -9.73 12.67 -6.22
N ASN A 282 -10.99 12.21 -6.29
CA ASN A 282 -11.88 12.45 -7.42
C ASN A 282 -13.02 13.39 -7.01
N LYS A 283 -13.48 14.24 -7.93
CA LYS A 283 -14.58 15.17 -7.67
C LYS A 283 -15.95 14.48 -7.57
N LYS A 284 -16.16 13.40 -8.31
CA LYS A 284 -17.48 12.77 -8.51
C LYS A 284 -17.59 11.38 -7.93
N ASN A 285 -16.51 10.60 -8.00
CA ASN A 285 -16.53 9.18 -7.70
C ASN A 285 -15.74 8.88 -6.42
N THR A 286 -16.28 7.98 -5.61
CA THR A 286 -15.54 7.40 -4.49
C THR A 286 -14.44 6.48 -5.03
N ARG A 287 -13.20 6.74 -4.65
CA ARG A 287 -12.09 5.83 -4.87
C ARG A 287 -11.95 4.92 -3.66
N MET A 288 -11.66 3.65 -3.89
CA MET A 288 -11.29 2.71 -2.84
C MET A 288 -10.07 1.90 -3.25
N SER A 289 -9.31 1.42 -2.28
CA SER A 289 -8.18 0.51 -2.51
C SER A 289 -7.94 -0.39 -1.31
N TRP A 290 -7.44 -1.60 -1.57
CA TRP A 290 -7.18 -2.65 -0.57
C TRP A 290 -5.71 -3.08 -0.66
N PRO A 291 -4.74 -2.25 -0.22
CA PRO A 291 -3.37 -2.69 -0.09
C PRO A 291 -3.20 -3.68 1.06
N VAL A 292 -2.40 -4.71 0.81
CA VAL A 292 -1.84 -5.60 1.82
C VAL A 292 -0.35 -5.31 1.90
N PHE A 293 0.09 -4.89 3.08
CA PHE A 293 1.50 -4.65 3.39
C PHE A 293 2.11 -5.90 3.99
N LEU A 294 3.21 -6.36 3.44
CA LEU A 294 4.03 -7.42 4.00
C LEU A 294 5.09 -6.78 4.88
N GLU A 295 4.95 -6.92 6.19
CA GLU A 295 5.80 -6.22 7.15
C GLU A 295 6.63 -7.19 7.99
N PRO A 296 7.87 -6.81 8.35
CA PRO A 296 8.61 -7.52 9.38
C PRO A 296 7.91 -7.46 10.74
N HIS A 297 8.19 -8.46 11.57
CA HIS A 297 7.91 -8.28 13.00
C HIS A 297 8.71 -7.09 13.55
N PRO A 298 8.17 -6.27 14.47
CA PRO A 298 8.83 -5.05 14.97
C PRO A 298 10.27 -5.24 15.50
N GLU A 299 10.55 -6.39 16.10
CA GLU A 299 11.90 -6.73 16.64
C GLU A 299 12.82 -7.39 15.59
N PHE A 300 12.34 -7.64 14.39
CA PHE A 300 13.14 -8.27 13.33
C PHE A 300 14.19 -7.29 12.80
N GLU A 301 15.42 -7.79 12.61
CA GLU A 301 16.51 -6.99 12.06
C GLU A 301 16.52 -7.11 10.53
N VAL A 302 16.51 -5.97 9.86
CA VAL A 302 16.58 -5.87 8.40
C VAL A 302 17.85 -5.12 8.00
N GLY A 303 18.61 -5.72 7.13
CA GLY A 303 19.82 -5.16 6.54
C GLY A 303 20.10 -5.84 5.19
N PRO A 304 21.08 -5.36 4.42
CA PRO A 304 21.44 -5.98 3.15
C PRO A 304 21.76 -7.46 3.30
N ILE A 305 21.24 -8.27 2.41
CA ILE A 305 21.54 -9.71 2.34
C ILE A 305 23.03 -9.88 2.06
N PRO A 306 23.79 -10.66 2.88
CA PRO A 306 25.24 -10.74 2.77
C PRO A 306 25.75 -11.10 1.37
N GLU A 307 25.06 -11.99 0.66
CA GLU A 307 25.39 -12.42 -0.70
C GLU A 307 25.29 -11.29 -1.75
N LEU A 308 24.63 -10.19 -1.42
CA LEU A 308 24.46 -9.00 -2.28
C LEU A 308 25.44 -7.88 -1.96
N VAL A 309 26.32 -8.10 -0.98
CA VAL A 309 27.38 -7.17 -0.55
C VAL A 309 28.74 -7.71 -0.98
N SER A 310 29.56 -6.89 -1.61
CA SER A 310 30.93 -7.23 -2.02
C SER A 310 31.81 -5.98 -1.98
N GLU A 311 33.09 -6.12 -2.28
CA GLU A 311 34.00 -4.98 -2.43
C GLU A 311 33.56 -4.03 -3.56
N GLU A 312 32.99 -4.58 -4.65
CA GLU A 312 32.46 -3.80 -5.79
C GLU A 312 31.08 -3.21 -5.48
N SER A 313 30.33 -3.80 -4.54
CA SER A 313 29.02 -3.34 -4.09
C SER A 313 28.95 -3.32 -2.56
N PRO A 314 29.63 -2.36 -1.91
CA PRO A 314 29.65 -2.27 -0.45
C PRO A 314 28.24 -2.02 0.12
N SER A 315 28.05 -2.36 1.38
CA SER A 315 26.76 -2.14 2.07
C SER A 315 26.34 -0.68 2.02
N LYS A 316 25.16 -0.42 1.45
CA LYS A 316 24.57 0.93 1.33
C LYS A 316 23.65 1.26 2.50
N TYR A 317 23.24 0.27 3.27
CA TYR A 317 22.29 0.42 4.36
C TYR A 317 22.84 -0.23 5.63
N LYS A 318 22.43 0.32 6.78
CA LYS A 318 22.74 -0.25 8.10
C LYS A 318 21.65 -1.26 8.47
N THR A 319 22.04 -2.37 9.08
CA THR A 319 21.09 -3.28 9.73
C THR A 319 20.46 -2.61 10.93
N LYS A 320 19.11 -2.65 10.99
CA LYS A 320 18.30 -2.08 12.07
C LYS A 320 17.11 -2.96 12.39
N LYS A 321 16.62 -2.89 13.62
CA LYS A 321 15.29 -3.42 13.94
C LYS A 321 14.22 -2.65 13.18
N TYR A 322 13.20 -3.37 12.69
CA TYR A 322 12.13 -2.74 11.90
C TYR A 322 11.41 -1.62 12.66
N LYS A 323 11.15 -1.79 13.96
CA LYS A 323 10.56 -0.73 14.80
C LYS A 323 11.38 0.55 14.82
N ASP A 324 12.72 0.43 14.85
CA ASP A 324 13.63 1.59 14.89
C ASP A 324 13.66 2.27 13.51
N TYR A 325 13.60 1.47 12.42
CA TYR A 325 13.43 1.99 11.08
C TYR A 325 12.14 2.81 10.96
N VAL A 326 11.00 2.23 11.37
CA VAL A 326 9.69 2.89 11.35
C VAL A 326 9.70 4.17 12.17
N TYR A 327 10.28 4.13 13.38
CA TYR A 327 10.41 5.31 14.23
C TYR A 327 11.17 6.44 13.52
N CYS A 328 12.35 6.14 12.96
CA CYS A 328 13.14 7.13 12.24
C CYS A 328 12.35 7.72 11.05
N LYS A 329 11.70 6.86 10.25
CA LYS A 329 10.97 7.32 9.07
C LYS A 329 9.77 8.21 9.42
N LEU A 330 8.98 7.82 10.43
CA LEU A 330 7.82 8.61 10.87
C LEU A 330 8.22 9.95 11.49
N ASN A 331 9.39 10.03 12.12
CA ASN A 331 9.92 11.26 12.74
C ASN A 331 10.88 12.04 11.83
N LYS A 332 11.02 11.63 10.56
CA LYS A 332 11.93 12.25 9.57
C LYS A 332 13.39 12.33 10.05
N ILE A 333 13.82 11.33 10.82
CA ILE A 333 15.19 11.17 11.26
C ILE A 333 15.97 10.45 10.15
N PRO A 334 17.18 10.91 9.77
CA PRO A 334 18.02 10.22 8.79
C PRO A 334 18.28 8.76 9.16
N GLN A 335 18.25 7.86 8.17
CA GLN A 335 18.41 6.41 8.35
C GLN A 335 19.87 5.96 8.39
#